data_95ca869e268fbfb7bde2c64b1c6a2028
#
_entry.id   95ca869e268fbfb7bde2c64b1c6a2028
#
_cell.length_a   1.000
_cell.length_b   1.000
_cell.length_c   1.000
_cell.angle_alpha   90.00
_cell.angle_beta   90.00
_cell.angle_gamma   90.00
#
_symmetry.space_group_name_H-M   'P 1'
#
loop_
_entity.id
_entity.type
_entity.pdbx_description
1 polymer ?
#
loop_
_entity_poly.entity_id
_entity_poly.type
_entity_poly.pdbx_seq_one_letter_code
_entity_poly.pdbx_strand_id
1 'polypeptide(L)'
;MKKLLTAALTAAALVLPAAVSYAAPAAKADCASHSGDAARQTDSRQSSAMNQTHTAISKYSFDDTVRRLETAVKEKGMTVFAVIDHQAAARQSGLDMQPAKVIVFGTPKAGTPLMQKDPAFALQLPLRVLVTEADGAVQVVFNDTCALVSGSKIEFAEVENTLANAEKLIRKTGTE
;
A
#
# COMPACT_ATOMS: atom_id res chain seq x y z
N MET A 1 18.35 74.46 25.22
CA MET A 1 17.39 73.39 24.85
C MET A 1 18.04 72.55 23.79
N LYS A 2 18.75 71.49 24.13
CA LYS A 2 19.38 70.53 23.19
C LYS A 2 18.95 69.15 23.59
N LYS A 3 18.14 68.49 22.75
CA LYS A 3 17.69 67.12 22.92
C LYS A 3 18.75 66.16 22.36
N LEU A 4 19.33 65.31 23.18
CA LEU A 4 20.21 64.20 22.82
C LEU A 4 19.34 63.03 22.41
N LEU A 5 19.52 62.56 21.16
CA LEU A 5 18.96 61.29 20.68
C LEU A 5 19.97 60.19 20.99
N THR A 6 19.60 59.24 21.81
CA THR A 6 20.34 58.00 22.03
C THR A 6 19.82 56.93 21.10
N ALA A 7 20.69 56.46 20.18
CA ALA A 7 20.39 55.37 19.29
C ALA A 7 20.72 54.06 20.01
N ALA A 8 19.72 53.18 20.18
CA ALA A 8 19.90 51.85 20.69
C ALA A 8 20.15 50.88 19.52
N LEU A 9 21.33 50.26 19.50
CA LEU A 9 21.71 49.20 18.59
C LEU A 9 21.10 47.89 19.09
N THR A 10 20.11 47.34 18.44
CA THR A 10 19.60 46.00 18.67
C THR A 10 20.36 45.00 17.80
N ALA A 11 21.17 44.16 18.41
CA ALA A 11 21.83 43.04 17.76
C ALA A 11 20.80 41.92 17.53
N ALA A 12 20.47 41.65 16.26
CA ALA A 12 19.69 40.51 15.88
C ALA A 12 20.57 39.26 15.88
N ALA A 13 20.35 38.36 16.82
CA ALA A 13 20.97 37.03 16.84
C ALA A 13 20.30 36.15 15.79
N LEU A 14 21.05 35.79 14.76
CA LEU A 14 20.65 34.83 13.73
C LEU A 14 20.67 33.40 14.33
N VAL A 15 19.51 32.87 14.66
CA VAL A 15 19.36 31.45 15.04
C VAL A 15 19.27 30.62 13.78
N LEU A 16 20.35 29.92 13.45
CA LEU A 16 20.35 28.90 12.37
C LEU A 16 19.55 27.67 12.86
N PRO A 17 18.59 27.16 12.07
CA PRO A 17 17.96 25.88 12.39
C PRO A 17 18.96 24.74 12.18
N ALA A 18 19.17 23.92 13.20
CA ALA A 18 19.92 22.67 13.10
C ALA A 18 19.23 21.74 12.08
N ALA A 19 19.94 21.38 11.02
CA ALA A 19 19.50 20.38 10.07
C ALA A 19 19.45 19.02 10.79
N VAL A 20 18.25 18.54 11.07
CA VAL A 20 18.03 17.17 11.52
C VAL A 20 18.26 16.27 10.32
N SER A 21 19.43 15.64 10.25
CA SER A 21 19.70 14.57 9.30
C SER A 21 18.82 13.37 9.66
N TYR A 22 17.76 13.17 8.89
CA TYR A 22 16.96 11.96 8.94
C TYR A 22 17.74 10.86 8.20
N ALA A 23 18.46 10.04 8.97
CA ALA A 23 19.07 8.83 8.43
C ALA A 23 17.93 7.84 8.09
N ALA A 24 17.73 7.55 6.81
CA ALA A 24 16.82 6.50 6.37
C ALA A 24 17.32 5.16 6.93
N PRO A 25 16.45 4.34 7.54
CA PRO A 25 16.84 3.01 7.98
C PRO A 25 17.22 2.16 6.76
N ALA A 26 18.33 1.45 6.87
CA ALA A 26 18.83 0.54 5.85
C ALA A 26 17.75 -0.47 5.46
N ALA A 27 17.57 -0.66 4.16
CA ALA A 27 16.66 -1.67 3.61
C ALA A 27 17.03 -3.05 4.15
N LYS A 28 16.06 -3.71 4.79
CA LYS A 28 16.27 -4.99 5.47
C LYS A 28 16.30 -6.14 4.46
N ALA A 29 17.30 -7.00 4.60
CA ALA A 29 17.65 -8.06 3.67
C ALA A 29 16.59 -9.18 3.50
N ASP A 30 15.59 -9.25 4.38
CA ASP A 30 14.66 -10.39 4.44
C ASP A 30 13.59 -10.42 3.33
N CYS A 31 13.39 -9.32 2.63
CA CYS A 31 12.45 -9.25 1.51
C CYS A 31 13.03 -9.72 0.16
N ALA A 32 14.35 -9.91 0.06
CA ALA A 32 15.01 -10.25 -1.21
C ALA A 32 14.73 -11.68 -1.72
N SER A 33 14.26 -12.59 -0.86
CA SER A 33 14.07 -14.00 -1.19
C SER A 33 12.68 -14.38 -1.71
N HIS A 34 11.72 -13.44 -1.78
CA HIS A 34 10.34 -13.72 -2.21
C HIS A 34 10.04 -13.35 -3.67
N SER A 35 11.00 -12.76 -4.39
CA SER A 35 10.87 -12.42 -5.81
C SER A 35 11.45 -13.57 -6.66
N GLY A 36 10.67 -14.63 -6.80
CA GLY A 36 10.98 -15.72 -7.74
C GLY A 36 10.61 -15.31 -9.18
N ASP A 37 11.65 -15.35 -10.01
CA ASP A 37 11.66 -15.30 -11.46
C ASP A 37 11.41 -13.99 -12.19
N ALA A 38 12.59 -13.49 -12.58
CA ALA A 38 12.79 -12.38 -13.48
C ALA A 38 12.97 -12.87 -14.92
N ALA A 39 12.52 -12.08 -15.87
CA ALA A 39 13.24 -11.93 -17.11
C ALA A 39 13.03 -10.53 -17.72
N ARG A 40 14.17 -9.89 -17.92
CA ARG A 40 14.51 -8.82 -18.86
C ARG A 40 14.42 -7.38 -18.39
N GLN A 41 15.65 -6.89 -18.17
CA GLN A 41 16.05 -5.49 -18.06
C GLN A 41 15.65 -4.69 -19.28
N THR A 42 14.86 -3.62 -19.06
CA THR A 42 15.00 -2.34 -19.75
C THR A 42 14.28 -1.27 -18.92
N ASP A 43 15.03 -0.20 -18.64
CA ASP A 43 14.57 1.08 -18.08
C ASP A 43 14.43 1.19 -16.55
N SER A 44 15.54 1.62 -15.93
CA SER A 44 15.78 1.63 -14.48
C SER A 44 15.11 2.76 -13.69
N ARG A 45 14.20 3.55 -14.25
CA ARG A 45 13.47 4.63 -13.55
C ARG A 45 11.97 4.40 -13.40
N GLN A 46 11.38 3.55 -14.19
CA GLN A 46 9.97 3.17 -14.08
C GLN A 46 9.76 1.92 -13.21
N SER A 47 10.81 1.15 -12.93
CA SER A 47 10.71 -0.12 -12.20
C SER A 47 10.51 0.03 -10.68
N SER A 48 10.86 1.16 -10.08
CA SER A 48 10.72 1.35 -8.63
C SER A 48 9.27 1.54 -8.15
N ALA A 49 8.38 2.03 -9.00
CA ALA A 49 6.96 2.18 -8.66
C ALA A 49 6.14 0.91 -8.93
N MET A 50 6.61 0.04 -9.84
CA MET A 50 5.91 -1.20 -10.20
C MET A 50 6.16 -2.36 -9.24
N ASN A 51 7.22 -2.32 -8.42
CA ASN A 51 7.53 -3.37 -7.45
C ASN A 51 6.68 -3.31 -6.16
N GLN A 52 5.72 -2.40 -6.07
CA GLN A 52 4.86 -2.26 -4.89
C GLN A 52 3.57 -3.07 -4.98
N THR A 53 3.24 -3.60 -6.15
CA THR A 53 2.04 -4.38 -6.38
C THR A 53 2.33 -5.62 -7.20
N HIS A 54 1.50 -6.65 -7.00
CA HIS A 54 1.44 -7.83 -7.83
C HIS A 54 0.19 -7.78 -8.70
N THR A 55 0.31 -8.24 -9.94
CA THR A 55 -0.82 -8.44 -10.85
C THR A 55 -0.92 -9.92 -11.20
N ALA A 56 -2.09 -10.50 -11.00
CA ALA A 56 -2.42 -11.87 -11.39
C ALA A 56 -3.57 -11.84 -12.41
N ILE A 57 -3.50 -12.69 -13.42
CA ILE A 57 -4.59 -12.81 -14.40
C ILE A 57 -5.57 -13.87 -13.90
N SER A 58 -6.84 -13.47 -13.80
CA SER A 58 -7.91 -14.39 -13.45
C SER A 58 -8.42 -15.13 -14.68
N LYS A 59 -8.74 -16.41 -14.52
CA LYS A 59 -9.42 -17.23 -15.55
C LYS A 59 -10.94 -17.18 -15.46
N TYR A 60 -11.47 -16.44 -14.48
CA TYR A 60 -12.90 -16.29 -14.26
C TYR A 60 -13.39 -14.94 -14.78
N SER A 61 -14.72 -14.81 -14.91
CA SER A 61 -15.35 -13.51 -15.20
C SER A 61 -15.04 -12.49 -14.09
N PHE A 62 -15.21 -11.21 -14.38
CA PHE A 62 -15.01 -10.14 -13.42
C PHE A 62 -15.83 -10.35 -12.12
N ASP A 63 -17.14 -10.57 -12.25
CA ASP A 63 -18.01 -10.76 -11.08
C ASP A 63 -17.73 -12.06 -10.34
N ASP A 64 -17.38 -13.14 -11.03
CA ASP A 64 -16.95 -14.38 -10.39
C ASP A 64 -15.65 -14.21 -9.61
N THR A 65 -14.70 -13.50 -10.16
CA THR A 65 -13.43 -13.20 -9.48
C THR A 65 -13.67 -12.41 -8.20
N VAL A 66 -14.48 -11.36 -8.25
CA VAL A 66 -14.86 -10.56 -7.07
C VAL A 66 -15.52 -11.46 -6.01
N ARG A 67 -16.52 -12.24 -6.37
CA ARG A 67 -17.24 -13.12 -5.45
C ARG A 67 -16.33 -14.17 -4.82
N ARG A 68 -15.43 -14.78 -5.60
CA ARG A 68 -14.46 -15.77 -5.10
C ARG A 68 -13.51 -15.17 -4.08
N LEU A 69 -12.96 -13.98 -4.36
CA LEU A 69 -12.09 -13.28 -3.44
C LEU A 69 -12.79 -12.91 -2.13
N GLU A 70 -14.00 -12.38 -2.19
CA GLU A 70 -14.78 -12.08 -0.99
C GLU A 70 -15.06 -13.33 -0.16
N THR A 71 -15.40 -14.44 -0.82
CA THR A 71 -15.68 -15.72 -0.16
C THR A 71 -14.41 -16.24 0.50
N ALA A 72 -13.29 -16.30 -0.21
CA ALA A 72 -12.02 -16.79 0.33
C ALA A 72 -11.52 -15.97 1.54
N VAL A 73 -11.68 -14.64 1.48
CA VAL A 73 -11.35 -13.73 2.60
C VAL A 73 -12.20 -14.07 3.83
N LYS A 74 -13.52 -14.22 3.65
CA LYS A 74 -14.46 -14.55 4.75
C LYS A 74 -14.21 -15.94 5.34
N GLU A 75 -13.95 -16.94 4.50
CA GLU A 75 -13.63 -18.32 4.93
C GLU A 75 -12.34 -18.40 5.77
N LYS A 76 -11.40 -17.49 5.55
CA LYS A 76 -10.19 -17.35 6.39
C LYS A 76 -10.40 -16.51 7.64
N GLY A 77 -11.63 -16.17 7.98
CA GLY A 77 -11.98 -15.40 9.18
C GLY A 77 -11.59 -13.93 9.10
N MET A 78 -11.32 -13.42 7.90
CA MET A 78 -11.08 -11.99 7.68
C MET A 78 -12.41 -11.25 7.42
N THR A 79 -12.44 -9.97 7.79
CA THR A 79 -13.61 -9.11 7.58
C THR A 79 -13.46 -8.37 6.25
N VAL A 80 -14.50 -8.39 5.43
CA VAL A 80 -14.64 -7.45 4.31
C VAL A 80 -15.29 -6.19 4.86
N PHE A 81 -14.55 -5.09 4.88
CA PHE A 81 -15.02 -3.78 5.39
C PHE A 81 -15.83 -3.02 4.37
N ALA A 82 -15.40 -3.07 3.11
CA ALA A 82 -16.06 -2.38 2.00
C ALA A 82 -15.73 -3.05 0.67
N VAL A 83 -16.63 -2.85 -0.31
CA VAL A 83 -16.38 -3.09 -1.73
C VAL A 83 -16.68 -1.80 -2.45
N ILE A 84 -15.66 -1.21 -3.06
CA ILE A 84 -15.75 0.08 -3.74
C ILE A 84 -15.86 -0.20 -5.24
N ASP A 85 -16.99 0.17 -5.85
CA ASP A 85 -17.24 0.03 -7.28
C ASP A 85 -16.91 1.35 -7.99
N HIS A 86 -15.71 1.42 -8.57
CA HIS A 86 -15.24 2.62 -9.27
C HIS A 86 -16.01 2.85 -10.57
N GLN A 87 -16.43 1.80 -11.29
CA GLN A 87 -17.21 1.95 -12.51
C GLN A 87 -18.60 2.55 -12.21
N ALA A 88 -19.25 2.08 -11.13
CA ALA A 88 -20.54 2.64 -10.73
C ALA A 88 -20.40 4.12 -10.31
N ALA A 89 -19.33 4.48 -9.59
CA ALA A 89 -19.05 5.85 -9.20
C ALA A 89 -18.77 6.75 -10.43
N ALA A 90 -18.02 6.26 -11.40
CA ALA A 90 -17.78 6.98 -12.65
C ALA A 90 -19.09 7.27 -13.41
N ARG A 91 -19.93 6.24 -13.57
CA ARG A 91 -21.25 6.39 -14.23
C ARG A 91 -22.15 7.44 -13.53
N GLN A 92 -22.14 7.47 -12.21
CA GLN A 92 -22.88 8.48 -11.45
C GLN A 92 -22.38 9.91 -11.72
N SER A 93 -21.12 10.04 -12.13
CA SER A 93 -20.48 11.30 -12.51
C SER A 93 -20.55 11.60 -14.01
N GLY A 94 -21.28 10.79 -14.79
CA GLY A 94 -21.40 10.94 -16.24
C GLY A 94 -20.15 10.53 -17.01
N LEU A 95 -19.29 9.68 -16.40
CA LEU A 95 -18.05 9.17 -16.99
C LEU A 95 -18.15 7.66 -17.23
N ASP A 96 -17.41 7.19 -18.24
CA ASP A 96 -17.28 5.76 -18.51
C ASP A 96 -15.87 5.27 -18.17
N MET A 97 -15.80 4.08 -17.60
CA MET A 97 -14.56 3.35 -17.37
C MET A 97 -14.80 1.85 -17.41
N GLN A 98 -13.72 1.08 -17.58
CA GLN A 98 -13.75 -0.37 -17.47
C GLN A 98 -14.23 -0.81 -16.06
N PRO A 99 -14.71 -2.06 -15.92
CA PRO A 99 -15.03 -2.62 -14.63
C PRO A 99 -13.83 -2.55 -13.69
N ALA A 100 -14.03 -2.00 -12.48
CA ALA A 100 -13.02 -1.91 -11.46
C ALA A 100 -13.66 -1.88 -10.06
N LYS A 101 -13.36 -2.91 -9.24
CA LYS A 101 -13.81 -3.00 -7.85
C LYS A 101 -12.64 -3.19 -6.91
N VAL A 102 -12.62 -2.44 -5.82
CA VAL A 102 -11.64 -2.61 -4.73
C VAL A 102 -12.33 -3.25 -3.54
N ILE A 103 -11.86 -4.43 -3.16
CA ILE A 103 -12.27 -5.11 -1.92
C ILE A 103 -11.32 -4.67 -0.82
N VAL A 104 -11.87 -4.07 0.23
CA VAL A 104 -11.15 -3.61 1.42
C VAL A 104 -11.40 -4.63 2.54
N PHE A 105 -10.35 -5.27 3.02
CA PHE A 105 -10.47 -6.40 3.94
C PHE A 105 -9.33 -6.48 4.94
N GLY A 106 -9.52 -7.25 6.01
CA GLY A 106 -8.47 -7.46 7.00
C GLY A 106 -8.98 -8.11 8.27
N THR A 107 -8.08 -8.25 9.24
CA THR A 107 -8.39 -8.79 10.57
C THR A 107 -7.96 -7.78 11.61
N PRO A 108 -8.90 -7.10 12.32
CA PRO A 108 -8.56 -6.12 13.35
C PRO A 108 -7.59 -6.67 14.41
N LYS A 109 -7.79 -7.93 14.80
CA LYS A 109 -6.91 -8.62 15.77
C LYS A 109 -5.45 -8.68 15.32
N ALA A 110 -5.19 -8.81 14.01
CA ALA A 110 -3.83 -8.83 13.47
C ALA A 110 -3.29 -7.42 13.20
N GLY A 111 -4.13 -6.49 12.74
CA GLY A 111 -3.70 -5.13 12.39
C GLY A 111 -3.47 -4.22 13.58
N THR A 112 -4.26 -4.36 14.66
CA THR A 112 -4.17 -3.47 15.81
C THR A 112 -2.79 -3.42 16.46
N PRO A 113 -2.10 -4.55 16.74
CA PRO A 113 -0.74 -4.52 17.30
C PRO A 113 0.27 -3.79 16.40
N LEU A 114 0.14 -3.94 15.09
CA LEU A 114 1.01 -3.28 14.12
C LEU A 114 0.81 -1.76 14.16
N MET A 115 -0.43 -1.29 14.18
CA MET A 115 -0.77 0.13 14.30
C MET A 115 -0.39 0.73 15.65
N GLN A 116 -0.39 -0.07 16.74
CA GLN A 116 0.11 0.37 18.04
C GLN A 116 1.64 0.55 18.04
N LYS A 117 2.37 -0.33 17.34
CA LYS A 117 3.82 -0.24 17.19
C LYS A 117 4.23 0.91 16.26
N ASP A 118 3.52 1.10 15.18
CA ASP A 118 3.70 2.18 14.22
C ASP A 118 2.35 2.79 13.81
N PRO A 119 1.93 3.90 14.42
CA PRO A 119 0.65 4.53 14.09
C PRO A 119 0.51 4.93 12.62
N ALA A 120 1.61 5.30 11.94
CA ALA A 120 1.58 5.65 10.52
C ALA A 120 1.27 4.43 9.62
N PHE A 121 1.54 3.21 10.11
CA PHE A 121 1.21 1.98 9.39
C PHE A 121 -0.30 1.79 9.20
N ALA A 122 -1.14 2.51 9.95
CA ALA A 122 -2.59 2.54 9.73
C ALA A 122 -3.00 2.97 8.31
N LEU A 123 -2.15 3.72 7.59
CA LEU A 123 -2.39 4.06 6.18
C LEU A 123 -2.27 2.87 5.23
N GLN A 124 -1.55 1.81 5.64
CA GLN A 124 -1.39 0.58 4.87
C GLN A 124 -2.51 -0.43 5.14
N LEU A 125 -3.29 -0.24 6.19
CA LEU A 125 -4.39 -1.10 6.61
C LEU A 125 -5.74 -0.37 6.54
N PRO A 126 -6.85 -1.11 6.31
CA PRO A 126 -6.93 -2.52 5.93
C PRO A 126 -6.34 -2.81 4.56
N LEU A 127 -6.06 -4.10 4.26
CA LEU A 127 -5.56 -4.53 2.96
C LEU A 127 -6.60 -4.26 1.86
N ARG A 128 -6.10 -4.11 0.64
CA ARG A 128 -6.91 -3.84 -0.55
C ARG A 128 -6.52 -4.76 -1.68
N VAL A 129 -7.50 -5.27 -2.40
CA VAL A 129 -7.33 -5.98 -3.66
C VAL A 129 -8.23 -5.36 -4.72
N LEU A 130 -7.66 -5.00 -5.85
CA LEU A 130 -8.37 -4.50 -7.01
C LEU A 130 -8.65 -5.66 -7.96
N VAL A 131 -9.88 -5.76 -8.43
CA VAL A 131 -10.25 -6.54 -9.60
C VAL A 131 -10.61 -5.56 -10.70
N THR A 132 -10.03 -5.71 -11.87
CA THR A 132 -10.29 -4.83 -13.03
C THR A 132 -10.18 -5.61 -14.33
N GLU A 133 -10.78 -5.07 -15.39
CA GLU A 133 -10.56 -5.54 -16.74
C GLU A 133 -9.56 -4.62 -17.43
N ALA A 134 -8.45 -5.18 -17.91
CA ALA A 134 -7.44 -4.45 -18.65
C ALA A 134 -6.78 -5.40 -19.66
N ASP A 135 -6.42 -4.88 -20.83
CA ASP A 135 -5.74 -5.64 -21.90
C ASP A 135 -6.48 -6.91 -22.32
N GLY A 136 -7.82 -6.89 -22.26
CA GLY A 136 -8.67 -8.02 -22.62
C GLY A 136 -8.72 -9.14 -21.59
N ALA A 137 -8.22 -8.93 -20.38
CA ALA A 137 -8.19 -9.91 -19.30
C ALA A 137 -8.71 -9.33 -17.98
N VAL A 138 -9.23 -10.21 -17.12
CA VAL A 138 -9.55 -9.86 -15.73
C VAL A 138 -8.27 -9.94 -14.92
N GLN A 139 -7.89 -8.82 -14.33
CA GLN A 139 -6.69 -8.66 -13.52
C GLN A 139 -7.03 -8.52 -12.04
N VAL A 140 -6.27 -9.18 -11.20
CA VAL A 140 -6.30 -9.06 -9.74
C VAL A 140 -5.01 -8.40 -9.31
N VAL A 141 -5.10 -7.17 -8.78
CA VAL A 141 -3.95 -6.37 -8.38
C VAL A 141 -3.98 -6.15 -6.87
N PHE A 142 -2.87 -6.42 -6.21
CA PHE A 142 -2.74 -6.31 -4.76
C PHE A 142 -1.33 -5.89 -4.36
N ASN A 143 -1.20 -5.34 -3.15
CA ASN A 143 0.09 -4.85 -2.67
C ASN A 143 1.04 -5.99 -2.30
N ASP A 144 2.32 -5.81 -2.61
CA ASP A 144 3.42 -6.62 -2.09
C ASP A 144 3.61 -6.38 -0.60
N THR A 145 3.71 -7.44 0.20
CA THR A 145 3.82 -7.31 1.67
C THR A 145 5.14 -6.68 2.09
N CYS A 146 6.25 -6.95 1.38
CA CYS A 146 7.53 -6.31 1.66
C CYS A 146 7.47 -4.80 1.39
N ALA A 147 6.76 -4.41 0.31
CA ALA A 147 6.54 -3.01 0.01
C ALA A 147 5.68 -2.31 1.07
N LEU A 148 4.65 -3.00 1.60
CA LEU A 148 3.80 -2.46 2.66
C LEU A 148 4.59 -2.12 3.94
N VAL A 149 5.53 -2.99 4.36
CA VAL A 149 6.32 -2.77 5.58
C VAL A 149 7.55 -1.89 5.35
N SER A 150 7.91 -1.65 4.09
CA SER A 150 9.07 -0.83 3.75
C SER A 150 8.96 0.59 4.33
N GLY A 151 10.01 1.04 5.01
CA GLY A 151 10.04 2.36 5.63
C GLY A 151 9.23 2.49 6.93
N SER A 152 8.55 1.43 7.38
CA SER A 152 7.85 1.38 8.66
C SER A 152 8.72 0.78 9.77
N LYS A 153 8.20 0.80 11.01
CA LYS A 153 8.81 0.11 12.15
C LYS A 153 8.45 -1.38 12.20
N ILE A 154 7.67 -1.87 11.25
CA ILE A 154 7.20 -3.25 11.19
C ILE A 154 8.23 -4.09 10.43
N GLU A 155 8.64 -5.22 11.04
CA GLU A 155 9.50 -6.20 10.40
C GLU A 155 8.66 -7.19 9.58
N PHE A 156 9.21 -7.70 8.46
CA PHE A 156 8.51 -8.70 7.65
C PHE A 156 8.12 -9.95 8.45
N ALA A 157 8.98 -10.42 9.34
CA ALA A 157 8.73 -11.57 10.21
C ALA A 157 7.47 -11.42 11.08
N GLU A 158 7.09 -10.18 11.43
CA GLU A 158 5.89 -9.91 12.23
C GLU A 158 4.59 -10.07 11.42
N VAL A 159 4.69 -9.96 10.09
CA VAL A 159 3.54 -9.99 9.18
C VAL A 159 3.50 -11.24 8.29
N GLU A 160 4.54 -12.08 8.34
CA GLU A 160 4.68 -13.28 7.51
C GLU A 160 3.46 -14.22 7.64
N ASN A 161 2.98 -14.43 8.86
CA ASN A 161 1.84 -15.32 9.14
C ASN A 161 0.49 -14.60 9.08
N THR A 162 0.45 -13.32 8.72
CA THR A 162 -0.77 -12.50 8.63
C THR A 162 -0.90 -11.85 7.26
N LEU A 163 -0.25 -10.72 7.01
CA LEU A 163 -0.38 -9.98 5.75
C LEU A 163 0.16 -10.78 4.56
N ALA A 164 1.32 -11.45 4.70
CA ALA A 164 1.88 -12.26 3.62
C ALA A 164 1.02 -13.51 3.33
N ASN A 165 0.37 -14.09 4.32
CA ASN A 165 -0.59 -15.17 4.09
C ASN A 165 -1.86 -14.68 3.39
N ALA A 166 -2.32 -13.46 3.68
CA ALA A 166 -3.42 -12.84 2.94
C ALA A 166 -3.03 -12.59 1.48
N GLU A 167 -1.82 -12.11 1.21
CA GLU A 167 -1.27 -11.96 -0.14
C GLU A 167 -1.26 -13.29 -0.90
N LYS A 168 -0.74 -14.37 -0.29
CA LYS A 168 -0.74 -15.72 -0.88
C LYS A 168 -2.16 -16.22 -1.18
N LEU A 169 -3.12 -15.95 -0.29
CA LEU A 169 -4.53 -16.31 -0.49
C LEU A 169 -5.10 -15.59 -1.71
N ILE A 170 -4.91 -14.28 -1.82
CA ILE A 170 -5.41 -13.48 -2.94
C ILE A 170 -4.82 -13.97 -4.25
N ARG A 171 -3.50 -14.18 -4.31
CA ARG A 171 -2.79 -14.71 -5.48
C ARG A 171 -3.40 -16.03 -5.93
N LYS A 172 -3.52 -16.98 -5.00
CA LYS A 172 -4.08 -18.31 -5.29
C LYS A 172 -5.53 -18.23 -5.79
N THR A 173 -6.39 -17.50 -5.08
CA THR A 173 -7.82 -17.40 -5.42
C THR A 173 -8.05 -16.69 -6.76
N GLY A 174 -7.21 -15.73 -7.10
CA GLY A 174 -7.31 -14.99 -8.36
C GLY A 174 -6.87 -15.82 -9.58
N THR A 175 -5.99 -16.80 -9.43
CA THR A 175 -5.39 -17.56 -10.55
C THR A 175 -5.90 -18.98 -10.71
N GLU A 176 -6.39 -19.63 -9.65
CA GLU A 176 -6.93 -21.01 -9.64
C GLU A 176 -8.46 -21.02 -9.79
#